data_fd6da5a0f72ffb39172c32ef9c773ea2
#
_entry.id   fd6da5a0f72ffb39172c32ef9c773ea2
#
_cell.length_a   1.000
_cell.length_b   1.000
_cell.length_c   1.000
_cell.angle_alpha   90.00
_cell.angle_beta   90.00
_cell.angle_gamma   90.00
#
_symmetry.space_group_name_H-M   'P 1'
#
loop_
_entity.id
_entity.type
_entity.pdbx_description
1 polymer ?
#
loop_
_entity_poly.entity_id
_entity_poly.type
_entity_poly.pdbx_seq_one_letter_code
_entity_poly.pdbx_strand_id
1 'polypeptide(L)'
;GGANSTVTGNKVTVTGGTVKKNISGGQSSGANGKATGNIVAITNGSTVEGIVNGGHMTGDGTASDNEITISGSTIKQSVNGGYSSASGTVTGNKVTVSDSSTLEGGVYGGYADTAGTVTGNIVNISDGTFQKRVYGGYSDKSGTVTGNKVTIAGGTFQDLVYGGAGGDTSGTGTFTVNNNTVTIAGGTFQKNIYGAYSWKPDGTTENNTVNLGDDTHTDLSGTTLSASNIYGGNMAATGNTLSIDAKNVAAKSVNKFENYKFKLNSATAFGDTMLTVTDAGDFAGTGVDWSKLTVDRTALSDVSSLHGIQRITLLKRSNAADTLKFQNYEATENGTATETHEFGLMTDTDTDEANAVLFEVSRFKGSEVAYDGTTETYAGAYGKELYGGLSRYGHTTTGNTLTVTGLR
;
A
#
# COMPACT_ATOMS: atom_id res chain seq x y z
N GLY A 1 4.68 36.10 19.42
CA GLY A 1 5.95 35.66 20.03
C GLY A 1 7.13 36.22 19.27
N GLY A 2 8.26 36.38 19.92
CA GLY A 2 9.49 36.85 19.29
C GLY A 2 10.09 35.82 18.31
N ALA A 3 11.16 36.17 17.60
CA ALA A 3 11.79 35.38 16.53
C ALA A 3 12.16 33.93 16.90
N ASN A 4 12.29 33.60 18.19
CA ASN A 4 12.71 32.30 18.70
C ASN A 4 11.68 31.70 19.70
N SER A 5 10.39 32.02 19.57
CA SER A 5 9.39 31.50 20.52
C SER A 5 9.20 29.99 20.40
N THR A 6 9.17 29.30 21.53
CA THR A 6 8.87 27.86 21.59
C THR A 6 7.56 27.63 22.34
N VAL A 7 6.65 26.87 21.74
CA VAL A 7 5.38 26.46 22.31
C VAL A 7 5.35 24.93 22.31
N THR A 8 5.48 24.34 23.48
CA THR A 8 5.70 22.90 23.60
C THR A 8 4.86 22.24 24.70
N GLY A 9 4.45 20.99 24.45
CA GLY A 9 3.84 20.12 25.45
C GLY A 9 2.44 20.55 25.91
N ASN A 10 1.76 21.46 25.19
CA ASN A 10 0.44 21.90 25.58
C ASN A 10 -0.61 20.87 25.18
N LYS A 11 -1.69 20.82 25.96
CA LYS A 11 -2.80 19.91 25.71
C LYS A 11 -4.12 20.68 25.63
N VAL A 12 -4.85 20.45 24.54
CA VAL A 12 -6.24 20.89 24.36
C VAL A 12 -7.14 19.67 24.33
N THR A 13 -8.18 19.66 25.15
CA THR A 13 -9.17 18.57 25.15
C THR A 13 -10.56 19.17 24.97
N VAL A 14 -11.31 18.65 24.00
CA VAL A 14 -12.72 18.99 23.74
C VAL A 14 -13.52 17.71 23.88
N THR A 15 -14.46 17.72 24.82
CA THR A 15 -15.31 16.57 25.15
C THR A 15 -16.76 16.99 25.15
N GLY A 16 -17.46 16.72 24.06
CA GLY A 16 -18.82 17.19 23.82
C GLY A 16 -18.90 18.69 23.50
N GLY A 17 -20.00 19.12 22.93
CA GLY A 17 -20.29 20.53 22.62
C GLY A 17 -19.69 21.03 21.30
N THR A 18 -19.78 22.35 21.08
CA THR A 18 -19.40 22.99 19.81
C THR A 18 -18.34 24.08 20.02
N VAL A 19 -17.25 23.95 19.30
CA VAL A 19 -16.21 25.01 19.19
C VAL A 19 -16.37 25.71 17.85
N LYS A 20 -16.71 27.01 17.89
CA LYS A 20 -17.03 27.81 16.67
C LYS A 20 -15.82 28.37 15.93
N LYS A 21 -14.63 28.27 16.49
CA LYS A 21 -13.39 28.85 15.96
C LYS A 21 -12.30 27.76 15.88
N ASN A 22 -11.13 28.16 15.41
CA ASN A 22 -9.99 27.28 15.27
C ASN A 22 -9.49 26.75 16.61
N ILE A 23 -8.95 25.54 16.60
CA ILE A 23 -8.21 24.95 17.70
C ILE A 23 -6.74 24.85 17.27
N SER A 24 -5.83 25.25 18.16
CA SER A 24 -4.39 24.99 17.99
C SER A 24 -3.82 24.44 19.29
N GLY A 25 -3.18 23.29 19.24
CA GLY A 25 -2.45 22.72 20.39
C GLY A 25 -1.31 23.65 20.80
N GLY A 26 -0.53 24.12 19.82
CA GLY A 26 0.51 25.16 20.00
C GLY A 26 0.60 26.04 18.78
N GLN A 27 0.82 27.37 19.00
CA GLN A 27 1.03 28.32 17.90
C GLN A 27 2.23 29.23 18.19
N SER A 28 3.14 29.28 17.22
CA SER A 28 4.31 30.18 17.26
C SER A 28 4.43 30.99 15.98
N SER A 29 4.88 32.25 16.09
CA SER A 29 4.95 33.19 14.97
C SER A 29 6.37 33.62 14.61
N GLY A 30 7.38 33.11 15.26
CA GLY A 30 8.78 33.48 15.02
C GLY A 30 9.40 32.77 13.82
N ALA A 31 10.32 33.41 13.11
CA ALA A 31 11.06 32.80 11.99
C ALA A 31 11.83 31.53 12.38
N ASN A 32 12.33 31.44 13.62
CA ASN A 32 12.92 30.24 14.20
C ASN A 32 12.06 29.66 15.32
N GLY A 33 10.77 29.96 15.31
CA GLY A 33 9.83 29.50 16.32
C GLY A 33 9.59 27.99 16.25
N LYS A 34 9.11 27.41 17.35
CA LYS A 34 8.79 26.00 17.43
C LYS A 34 7.39 25.80 18.03
N ALA A 35 6.58 24.98 17.37
CA ALA A 35 5.34 24.43 17.92
C ALA A 35 5.49 22.92 17.96
N THR A 36 5.87 22.36 19.11
CA THR A 36 6.31 20.97 19.17
C THR A 36 5.68 20.19 20.33
N GLY A 37 5.37 18.91 20.10
CA GLY A 37 4.87 17.99 21.13
C GLY A 37 3.52 18.42 21.73
N ASN A 38 2.72 19.22 21.02
CA ASN A 38 1.41 19.66 21.52
C ASN A 38 0.34 18.60 21.17
N ILE A 39 -0.66 18.48 22.00
CA ILE A 39 -1.71 17.45 21.90
C ILE A 39 -3.08 18.13 21.79
N VAL A 40 -3.88 17.69 20.82
CA VAL A 40 -5.30 18.04 20.68
C VAL A 40 -6.13 16.77 20.69
N ALA A 41 -7.08 16.66 21.61
CA ALA A 41 -8.02 15.57 21.69
C ALA A 41 -9.46 16.09 21.55
N ILE A 42 -10.21 15.55 20.58
CA ILE A 42 -11.61 15.95 20.29
C ILE A 42 -12.45 14.68 20.29
N THR A 43 -13.37 14.56 21.25
CA THR A 43 -14.08 13.30 21.52
C THR A 43 -15.56 13.52 21.85
N ASN A 44 -16.31 12.43 21.90
CA ASN A 44 -17.67 12.36 22.47
C ASN A 44 -18.69 13.31 21.82
N GLY A 45 -18.84 13.24 20.50
CA GLY A 45 -19.84 14.00 19.76
C GLY A 45 -19.53 15.50 19.67
N SER A 46 -18.26 15.88 19.84
CA SER A 46 -17.83 17.28 19.67
C SER A 46 -17.98 17.75 18.24
N THR A 47 -18.32 19.03 18.05
CA THR A 47 -18.30 19.67 16.75
C THR A 47 -17.29 20.84 16.75
N VAL A 48 -16.38 20.86 15.80
CA VAL A 48 -15.46 21.99 15.58
C VAL A 48 -15.77 22.61 14.23
N GLU A 49 -16.20 23.89 14.24
CA GLU A 49 -16.54 24.62 13.01
C GLU A 49 -15.31 25.22 12.31
N GLY A 50 -14.21 25.37 13.03
CA GLY A 50 -12.94 25.92 12.54
C GLY A 50 -11.90 24.85 12.20
N ILE A 51 -10.69 25.32 11.88
CA ILE A 51 -9.52 24.51 11.60
C ILE A 51 -8.96 23.93 12.90
N VAL A 52 -8.48 22.69 12.84
CA VAL A 52 -7.78 22.04 13.95
C VAL A 52 -6.30 21.87 13.59
N ASN A 53 -5.41 22.51 14.36
CA ASN A 53 -3.96 22.36 14.21
C ASN A 53 -3.37 21.72 15.48
N GLY A 54 -2.53 20.70 15.34
CA GLY A 54 -1.72 20.20 16.44
C GLY A 54 -0.63 21.23 16.79
N GLY A 55 0.20 21.59 15.81
CA GLY A 55 1.15 22.69 15.87
C GLY A 55 0.96 23.66 14.71
N HIS A 56 0.96 24.96 14.96
CA HIS A 56 0.79 26.01 13.96
C HIS A 56 1.96 26.98 13.97
N MET A 57 2.67 27.07 12.85
CA MET A 57 3.70 28.07 12.59
C MET A 57 3.19 29.13 11.62
N THR A 58 3.30 30.42 11.98
CA THR A 58 3.01 31.53 11.08
C THR A 58 4.27 32.16 10.47
N GLY A 59 5.45 31.64 10.78
CA GLY A 59 6.76 31.97 10.20
C GLY A 59 7.51 30.72 9.75
N ASP A 60 8.76 30.87 9.32
CA ASP A 60 9.61 29.80 8.75
C ASP A 60 10.12 28.78 9.78
N GLY A 61 9.52 28.69 10.95
CA GLY A 61 9.93 27.81 12.04
C GLY A 61 9.54 26.33 11.84
N THR A 62 9.47 25.61 12.96
CA THR A 62 9.20 24.18 12.95
C THR A 62 7.90 23.81 13.67
N ALA A 63 7.02 23.09 13.00
CA ALA A 63 5.88 22.39 13.62
C ALA A 63 6.20 20.90 13.69
N SER A 64 6.49 20.36 14.88
CA SER A 64 6.95 18.97 14.98
C SER A 64 6.29 18.19 16.12
N ASP A 65 6.17 16.87 15.90
CA ASP A 65 5.79 15.90 16.92
C ASP A 65 4.46 16.22 17.63
N ASN A 66 3.60 16.99 16.97
CA ASN A 66 2.28 17.33 17.51
C ASN A 66 1.30 16.18 17.22
N GLU A 67 0.37 15.96 18.12
CA GLU A 67 -0.61 14.88 18.01
C GLU A 67 -2.05 15.40 18.04
N ILE A 68 -2.88 14.94 17.10
CA ILE A 68 -4.32 15.15 17.06
C ILE A 68 -5.02 13.80 17.15
N THR A 69 -5.97 13.66 18.06
CA THR A 69 -6.88 12.54 18.15
C THR A 69 -8.32 13.03 18.00
N ILE A 70 -9.07 12.44 17.05
CA ILE A 70 -10.48 12.73 16.79
C ILE A 70 -11.23 11.40 16.88
N SER A 71 -12.21 11.34 17.79
CA SER A 71 -13.02 10.15 18.05
C SER A 71 -14.49 10.53 18.20
N GLY A 72 -15.37 9.94 17.37
CA GLY A 72 -16.82 10.14 17.41
C GLY A 72 -17.26 11.61 17.27
N SER A 73 -16.57 12.41 16.45
CA SER A 73 -16.73 13.87 16.42
C SER A 73 -16.77 14.43 14.99
N THR A 74 -17.29 15.64 14.83
CA THR A 74 -17.39 16.32 13.52
C THR A 74 -16.44 17.50 13.42
N ILE A 75 -15.63 17.55 12.37
CA ILE A 75 -14.73 18.67 12.05
C ILE A 75 -15.14 19.24 10.69
N LYS A 76 -15.56 20.51 10.66
CA LYS A 76 -16.09 21.14 9.45
C LYS A 76 -15.02 21.71 8.51
N GLN A 77 -13.83 22.00 9.03
CA GLN A 77 -12.71 22.51 8.25
C GLN A 77 -11.50 21.58 8.35
N SER A 78 -10.35 22.01 7.87
CA SER A 78 -9.17 21.19 7.80
C SER A 78 -8.63 20.77 9.17
N VAL A 79 -8.02 19.58 9.19
CA VAL A 79 -7.25 19.03 10.30
C VAL A 79 -5.80 18.93 9.86
N ASN A 80 -4.89 19.59 10.58
CA ASN A 80 -3.47 19.62 10.29
C ASN A 80 -2.68 19.15 11.52
N GLY A 81 -2.01 18.01 11.45
CA GLY A 81 -1.13 17.55 12.52
C GLY A 81 -0.08 18.61 12.84
N GLY A 82 0.63 19.07 11.83
CA GLY A 82 1.46 20.26 11.83
C GLY A 82 1.13 21.17 10.65
N TYR A 83 1.17 22.47 10.86
CA TYR A 83 0.92 23.46 9.82
C TYR A 83 1.97 24.59 9.85
N SER A 84 2.48 24.93 8.66
CA SER A 84 3.29 26.13 8.46
C SER A 84 2.69 27.00 7.35
N SER A 85 2.37 28.26 7.66
CA SER A 85 1.92 29.24 6.65
C SER A 85 3.08 29.91 5.88
N ALA A 86 4.31 29.53 6.17
CA ALA A 86 5.52 30.00 5.54
C ALA A 86 6.43 28.83 5.12
N SER A 87 7.66 29.08 4.72
CA SER A 87 8.62 28.04 4.25
C SER A 87 9.25 27.22 5.40
N GLY A 88 8.41 26.79 6.34
CA GLY A 88 8.86 26.10 7.54
C GLY A 88 9.05 24.59 7.37
N THR A 89 9.50 23.95 8.45
CA THR A 89 9.60 22.50 8.56
C THR A 89 8.40 21.94 9.32
N VAL A 90 7.74 20.95 8.74
CA VAL A 90 6.60 20.26 9.32
C VAL A 90 6.92 18.77 9.40
N THR A 91 7.23 18.26 10.59
CA THR A 91 7.81 16.92 10.72
C THR A 91 7.27 16.13 11.90
N GLY A 92 7.13 14.82 11.73
CA GLY A 92 6.80 13.88 12.82
C GLY A 92 5.41 14.06 13.45
N ASN A 93 4.54 14.88 12.85
CA ASN A 93 3.21 15.14 13.40
C ASN A 93 2.28 13.95 13.12
N LYS A 94 1.31 13.72 14.01
CA LYS A 94 0.40 12.60 13.95
C LYS A 94 -1.06 13.02 14.04
N VAL A 95 -1.88 12.51 13.15
CA VAL A 95 -3.35 12.62 13.20
C VAL A 95 -3.94 11.22 13.31
N THR A 96 -4.82 11.01 14.29
CA THR A 96 -5.55 9.76 14.48
C THR A 96 -7.05 10.05 14.44
N VAL A 97 -7.80 9.28 13.62
CA VAL A 97 -9.25 9.40 13.47
C VAL A 97 -9.91 8.04 13.67
N SER A 98 -10.95 8.01 14.51
CA SER A 98 -11.68 6.78 14.85
C SER A 98 -13.18 7.06 15.11
N ASP A 99 -13.91 5.98 15.40
CA ASP A 99 -15.25 5.98 16.00
C ASP A 99 -16.27 6.82 15.22
N SER A 100 -16.44 6.54 13.94
CA SER A 100 -17.44 7.17 13.06
C SER A 100 -17.37 8.70 13.01
N SER A 101 -16.17 9.27 13.12
CA SER A 101 -15.96 10.71 13.01
C SER A 101 -16.28 11.22 11.60
N THR A 102 -16.72 12.49 11.49
CA THR A 102 -17.01 13.14 10.19
C THR A 102 -16.04 14.29 9.95
N LEU A 103 -15.24 14.21 8.89
CA LEU A 103 -14.28 15.21 8.47
C LEU A 103 -14.78 15.83 7.15
N GLU A 104 -15.31 17.07 7.24
CA GLU A 104 -15.84 17.81 6.08
C GLU A 104 -14.74 18.55 5.33
N GLY A 105 -13.62 18.86 5.99
CA GLY A 105 -12.41 19.45 5.43
C GLY A 105 -11.31 18.44 5.11
N GLY A 106 -10.20 18.92 4.56
CA GLY A 106 -9.02 18.09 4.28
C GLY A 106 -8.31 17.63 5.57
N VAL A 107 -7.69 16.46 5.51
CA VAL A 107 -6.87 15.93 6.61
C VAL A 107 -5.42 15.87 6.15
N TYR A 108 -4.53 16.47 6.94
CA TYR A 108 -3.10 16.55 6.66
C TYR A 108 -2.30 16.07 7.87
N GLY A 109 -1.43 15.10 7.69
CA GLY A 109 -0.43 14.80 8.71
C GLY A 109 0.51 15.98 8.92
N GLY A 110 1.00 16.56 7.81
CA GLY A 110 1.73 17.83 7.77
C GLY A 110 1.37 18.66 6.56
N TYR A 111 1.30 20.00 6.75
CA TYR A 111 0.97 20.93 5.68
C TYR A 111 1.87 22.18 5.71
N ALA A 112 2.50 22.49 4.59
CA ALA A 112 3.23 23.74 4.35
C ALA A 112 2.56 24.54 3.22
N ASP A 113 2.11 25.76 3.53
CA ASP A 113 1.37 26.65 2.61
C ASP A 113 2.27 27.33 1.56
N THR A 114 3.55 27.29 1.76
CA THR A 114 4.56 27.82 0.83
C THR A 114 5.61 26.75 0.52
N ALA A 115 6.87 27.11 0.33
CA ALA A 115 7.97 26.20 0.06
C ALA A 115 8.48 25.56 1.35
N GLY A 116 7.93 24.40 1.74
CA GLY A 116 8.28 23.75 3.01
C GLY A 116 8.93 22.37 2.86
N THR A 117 9.53 21.93 3.97
CA THR A 117 9.92 20.53 4.15
C THR A 117 8.86 19.83 5.01
N VAL A 118 8.14 18.88 4.42
CA VAL A 118 7.07 18.12 5.07
C VAL A 118 7.48 16.65 5.13
N THR A 119 7.91 16.19 6.31
CA THR A 119 8.55 14.89 6.40
C THR A 119 8.10 14.07 7.61
N GLY A 120 7.96 12.76 7.41
CA GLY A 120 7.72 11.81 8.50
C GLY A 120 6.40 12.00 9.24
N ASN A 121 5.42 12.70 8.66
CA ASN A 121 4.12 12.88 9.28
C ASN A 121 3.22 11.65 9.07
N ILE A 122 2.32 11.41 10.01
CA ILE A 122 1.52 10.19 10.09
C ILE A 122 0.03 10.54 10.18
N VAL A 123 -0.78 9.86 9.36
CA VAL A 123 -2.24 9.86 9.47
C VAL A 123 -2.72 8.43 9.67
N ASN A 124 -3.35 8.13 10.79
CA ASN A 124 -3.94 6.84 11.10
C ASN A 124 -5.46 6.96 11.15
N ILE A 125 -6.15 6.14 10.37
CA ILE A 125 -7.61 6.15 10.26
C ILE A 125 -8.11 4.73 10.49
N SER A 126 -8.91 4.53 11.52
CA SER A 126 -9.58 3.25 11.78
C SER A 126 -11.07 3.27 11.41
N ASP A 127 -11.69 4.45 11.36
CA ASP A 127 -13.08 4.65 10.94
C ASP A 127 -13.36 6.14 10.67
N GLY A 128 -14.51 6.44 10.06
CA GLY A 128 -14.99 7.80 9.84
C GLY A 128 -15.42 8.07 8.39
N THR A 129 -15.99 9.25 8.16
CA THR A 129 -16.37 9.76 6.83
C THR A 129 -15.53 10.96 6.45
N PHE A 130 -14.83 10.86 5.33
CA PHE A 130 -13.90 11.86 4.81
C PHE A 130 -14.46 12.44 3.51
N GLN A 131 -14.95 13.68 3.56
CA GLN A 131 -15.58 14.34 2.41
C GLN A 131 -14.56 14.99 1.48
N LYS A 132 -13.35 15.27 1.96
CA LYS A 132 -12.26 15.88 1.21
C LYS A 132 -11.01 15.00 1.32
N ARG A 133 -9.96 15.44 0.66
CA ARG A 133 -8.70 14.72 0.50
C ARG A 133 -8.00 14.44 1.82
N VAL A 134 -7.31 13.32 1.87
CA VAL A 134 -6.42 12.91 2.95
C VAL A 134 -4.99 12.91 2.44
N TYR A 135 -4.09 13.53 3.19
CA TYR A 135 -2.66 13.64 2.87
C TYR A 135 -1.80 13.21 4.07
N GLY A 136 -0.83 12.35 3.85
CA GLY A 136 0.23 12.15 4.82
C GLY A 136 1.07 13.43 4.99
N GLY A 137 1.49 14.01 3.86
CA GLY A 137 2.16 15.31 3.79
C GLY A 137 1.75 16.11 2.56
N TYR A 138 1.73 17.42 2.68
CA TYR A 138 1.40 18.34 1.58
C TYR A 138 2.21 19.63 1.64
N SER A 139 2.76 20.05 0.50
CA SER A 139 3.38 21.38 0.33
C SER A 139 2.75 22.07 -0.87
N ASP A 140 2.33 23.35 -0.72
CA ASP A 140 1.49 24.01 -1.72
C ASP A 140 2.28 24.64 -2.88
N LYS A 141 3.35 25.37 -2.62
CA LYS A 141 4.05 26.16 -3.67
C LYS A 141 5.28 25.48 -4.25
N SER A 142 6.08 24.83 -3.43
CA SER A 142 7.26 24.04 -3.77
C SER A 142 7.75 23.29 -2.54
N GLY A 143 8.78 22.46 -2.69
CA GLY A 143 9.46 21.87 -1.54
C GLY A 143 9.56 20.36 -1.56
N THR A 144 9.91 19.82 -0.41
CA THR A 144 10.14 18.38 -0.22
C THR A 144 9.04 17.77 0.66
N VAL A 145 8.37 16.73 0.15
CA VAL A 145 7.34 15.96 0.84
C VAL A 145 7.79 14.51 0.88
N THR A 146 8.35 14.07 1.99
CA THR A 146 9.02 12.77 2.04
C THR A 146 8.76 11.98 3.32
N GLY A 147 8.71 10.64 3.20
CA GLY A 147 8.60 9.76 4.37
C GLY A 147 7.28 9.87 5.12
N ASN A 148 6.26 10.53 4.57
CA ASN A 148 4.96 10.64 5.21
C ASN A 148 4.15 9.34 5.04
N LYS A 149 3.31 9.05 6.03
CA LYS A 149 2.57 7.80 6.08
C LYS A 149 1.08 8.01 6.31
N VAL A 150 0.26 7.34 5.51
CA VAL A 150 -1.19 7.21 5.72
C VAL A 150 -1.51 5.75 5.92
N THR A 151 -2.18 5.40 7.03
CA THR A 151 -2.65 4.05 7.31
C THR A 151 -4.16 4.08 7.50
N ILE A 152 -4.87 3.26 6.75
CA ILE A 152 -6.34 3.21 6.71
C ILE A 152 -6.79 1.79 6.97
N ALA A 153 -7.43 1.57 8.12
CA ALA A 153 -8.03 0.29 8.51
C ALA A 153 -9.56 0.28 8.36
N GLY A 154 -10.18 1.43 8.08
CA GLY A 154 -11.64 1.56 7.90
C GLY A 154 -12.02 2.96 7.46
N GLY A 155 -13.34 3.21 7.37
CA GLY A 155 -13.91 4.50 7.00
C GLY A 155 -14.33 4.63 5.54
N THR A 156 -14.96 5.76 5.20
CA THR A 156 -15.48 6.07 3.86
C THR A 156 -14.81 7.32 3.30
N PHE A 157 -14.16 7.19 2.17
CA PHE A 157 -13.39 8.24 1.49
C PHE A 157 -14.10 8.69 0.22
N GLN A 158 -14.65 9.91 0.23
CA GLN A 158 -15.39 10.49 -0.90
C GLN A 158 -14.46 11.21 -1.90
N ASP A 159 -13.25 11.54 -1.51
CA ASP A 159 -12.23 12.19 -2.33
C ASP A 159 -10.90 11.41 -2.25
N LEU A 160 -9.86 11.94 -2.84
CA LEU A 160 -8.56 11.32 -3.07
C LEU A 160 -7.75 11.12 -1.78
N VAL A 161 -6.93 10.08 -1.76
CA VAL A 161 -5.96 9.79 -0.69
C VAL A 161 -4.55 9.87 -1.26
N TYR A 162 -3.65 10.55 -0.54
CA TYR A 162 -2.26 10.73 -0.92
C TYR A 162 -1.30 10.40 0.24
N GLY A 163 -0.28 9.61 -0.03
CA GLY A 163 0.85 9.48 0.90
C GLY A 163 1.59 10.79 1.07
N GLY A 164 1.93 11.43 -0.06
CA GLY A 164 2.48 12.77 -0.13
C GLY A 164 2.02 13.50 -1.37
N ALA A 165 1.92 14.84 -1.30
CA ALA A 165 1.60 15.62 -2.48
C ALA A 165 2.23 17.01 -2.50
N GLY A 166 2.59 17.45 -3.71
CA GLY A 166 3.05 18.79 -4.02
C GLY A 166 2.06 19.51 -4.91
N GLY A 167 1.58 20.70 -4.47
CA GLY A 167 0.47 21.41 -5.08
C GLY A 167 0.76 22.71 -5.74
N ASP A 168 0.47 23.31 -6.60
CA ASP A 168 0.50 24.57 -7.36
C ASP A 168 1.13 24.45 -8.73
N THR A 169 0.29 24.63 -9.72
CA THR A 169 0.72 24.69 -11.13
C THR A 169 1.33 26.03 -11.51
N SER A 170 1.14 27.07 -10.69
CA SER A 170 1.51 28.48 -10.99
C SER A 170 2.88 28.90 -10.44
N GLY A 171 3.42 28.18 -9.44
CA GLY A 171 4.70 28.51 -8.82
C GLY A 171 5.93 28.15 -9.70
N THR A 172 7.08 28.78 -9.45
CA THR A 172 8.34 28.52 -10.12
C THR A 172 9.19 27.41 -9.48
N GLY A 173 8.81 26.97 -8.26
CA GLY A 173 9.54 25.96 -7.51
C GLY A 173 9.25 24.54 -7.99
N THR A 174 10.15 23.61 -7.69
CA THR A 174 10.02 22.17 -7.94
C THR A 174 9.49 21.44 -6.73
N PHE A 175 8.92 20.26 -6.94
CA PHE A 175 8.51 19.34 -5.87
C PHE A 175 9.31 18.06 -5.90
N THR A 176 9.75 17.62 -4.73
CA THR A 176 10.26 16.29 -4.49
C THR A 176 9.28 15.56 -3.56
N VAL A 177 8.53 14.60 -4.10
CA VAL A 177 7.47 13.88 -3.36
C VAL A 177 7.82 12.40 -3.33
N ASN A 178 8.74 12.03 -2.44
CA ASN A 178 9.40 10.73 -2.48
C ASN A 178 9.26 9.96 -1.15
N ASN A 179 9.40 8.63 -1.21
CA ASN A 179 9.43 7.75 -0.04
C ASN A 179 8.18 7.83 0.84
N ASN A 180 7.03 8.26 0.32
CA ASN A 180 5.79 8.29 1.06
C ASN A 180 5.10 6.93 1.01
N THR A 181 4.31 6.62 2.03
CA THR A 181 3.63 5.32 2.14
C THR A 181 2.14 5.49 2.38
N VAL A 182 1.33 4.75 1.65
CA VAL A 182 -0.10 4.55 1.93
C VAL A 182 -0.33 3.07 2.22
N THR A 183 -0.92 2.75 3.36
CA THR A 183 -1.35 1.39 3.70
C THR A 183 -2.86 1.33 3.76
N ILE A 184 -3.47 0.48 2.96
CA ILE A 184 -4.90 0.21 2.92
C ILE A 184 -5.14 -1.16 3.54
N ALA A 185 -5.72 -1.15 4.71
CA ALA A 185 -6.07 -2.34 5.49
C ALA A 185 -7.60 -2.49 5.66
N GLY A 186 -8.38 -1.57 5.09
CA GLY A 186 -9.83 -1.56 5.10
C GLY A 186 -10.40 -0.28 4.48
N GLY A 187 -11.73 -0.14 4.50
CA GLY A 187 -12.43 1.07 4.10
C GLY A 187 -13.10 1.03 2.71
N THR A 188 -13.82 2.10 2.41
CA THR A 188 -14.55 2.30 1.15
C THR A 188 -14.04 3.54 0.44
N PHE A 189 -13.57 3.39 -0.79
CA PHE A 189 -12.95 4.46 -1.56
C PHE A 189 -13.76 4.76 -2.82
N GLN A 190 -14.13 6.04 -3.01
CA GLN A 190 -14.90 6.50 -4.17
C GLN A 190 -14.01 7.15 -5.25
N LYS A 191 -12.76 7.43 -4.93
CA LYS A 191 -11.78 8.09 -5.80
C LYS A 191 -10.43 7.36 -5.74
N ASN A 192 -9.47 7.87 -6.50
CA ASN A 192 -8.15 7.27 -6.61
C ASN A 192 -7.28 7.42 -5.36
N ILE A 193 -6.28 6.54 -5.25
CA ILE A 193 -5.27 6.52 -4.19
C ILE A 193 -3.91 6.71 -4.85
N TYR A 194 -3.08 7.56 -4.25
CA TYR A 194 -1.74 7.86 -4.73
C TYR A 194 -0.70 7.66 -3.62
N GLY A 195 0.35 6.92 -3.90
CA GLY A 195 1.56 6.92 -3.07
C GLY A 195 2.15 8.34 -3.01
N ALA A 196 2.25 8.97 -4.19
CA ALA A 196 2.66 10.37 -4.32
C ALA A 196 1.98 11.07 -5.50
N TYR A 197 1.88 12.40 -5.40
CA TYR A 197 1.36 13.23 -6.48
C TYR A 197 2.07 14.59 -6.56
N SER A 198 2.44 15.00 -7.76
CA SER A 198 2.88 16.37 -8.05
C SER A 198 1.96 17.00 -9.09
N TRP A 199 1.44 18.19 -8.81
CA TRP A 199 0.68 18.95 -9.80
C TRP A 199 1.61 19.62 -10.83
N LYS A 200 2.92 19.63 -10.57
CA LYS A 200 3.90 20.18 -11.50
C LYS A 200 4.51 19.10 -12.40
N PRO A 201 4.64 19.39 -13.71
CA PRO A 201 5.23 18.43 -14.66
C PRO A 201 6.70 18.08 -14.38
N ASP A 202 7.45 18.98 -13.77
CA ASP A 202 8.87 18.83 -13.42
C ASP A 202 9.10 18.28 -11.98
N GLY A 203 8.02 17.97 -11.27
CA GLY A 203 8.11 17.33 -9.96
C GLY A 203 8.48 15.85 -10.05
N THR A 204 9.16 15.33 -9.02
CA THR A 204 9.48 13.91 -8.90
C THR A 204 8.53 13.21 -7.92
N THR A 205 8.16 11.96 -8.24
CA THR A 205 7.30 11.10 -7.40
C THR A 205 7.89 9.69 -7.33
N GLU A 206 9.02 9.56 -6.60
CA GLU A 206 9.87 8.37 -6.64
C GLU A 206 9.83 7.59 -5.33
N ASN A 207 10.10 6.28 -5.42
CA ASN A 207 10.26 5.39 -4.27
C ASN A 207 9.07 5.41 -3.29
N ASN A 208 7.87 5.73 -3.76
CA ASN A 208 6.68 5.70 -2.93
C ASN A 208 6.10 4.29 -2.86
N THR A 209 5.44 3.97 -1.77
CA THR A 209 4.89 2.64 -1.54
C THR A 209 3.39 2.72 -1.29
N VAL A 210 2.63 1.84 -1.93
CA VAL A 210 1.25 1.55 -1.55
C VAL A 210 1.19 0.10 -1.09
N ASN A 211 0.74 -0.12 0.15
CA ASN A 211 0.50 -1.46 0.70
C ASN A 211 -1.00 -1.77 0.69
N LEU A 212 -1.36 -2.93 0.22
CA LEU A 212 -2.71 -3.49 0.23
C LEU A 212 -2.75 -4.64 1.23
N GLY A 213 -3.22 -4.35 2.44
CA GLY A 213 -3.09 -5.19 3.62
C GLY A 213 -1.91 -4.84 4.51
N ASP A 214 -1.85 -5.51 5.64
CA ASP A 214 -0.75 -5.50 6.60
C ASP A 214 -0.72 -6.84 7.37
N ASP A 215 0.15 -6.98 8.36
CA ASP A 215 0.30 -8.22 9.15
C ASP A 215 -0.98 -8.60 9.94
N THR A 216 -1.91 -7.67 10.13
CA THR A 216 -3.17 -7.89 10.85
C THR A 216 -4.40 -7.93 9.94
N HIS A 217 -4.33 -7.30 8.78
CA HIS A 217 -5.40 -7.23 7.78
C HIS A 217 -4.98 -7.97 6.51
N THR A 218 -5.09 -9.27 6.56
CA THR A 218 -4.63 -10.23 5.54
C THR A 218 -5.70 -10.65 4.54
N ASP A 219 -6.94 -10.15 4.69
CA ASP A 219 -8.06 -10.35 3.78
C ASP A 219 -8.82 -9.03 3.60
N LEU A 220 -8.83 -8.51 2.38
CA LEU A 220 -9.49 -7.25 2.03
C LEU A 220 -10.82 -7.44 1.29
N SER A 221 -11.49 -8.59 1.43
CA SER A 221 -12.82 -8.85 0.83
C SER A 221 -13.88 -7.83 1.25
N GLY A 222 -13.76 -7.25 2.45
CA GLY A 222 -14.63 -6.18 2.96
C GLY A 222 -14.24 -4.77 2.53
N THR A 223 -13.12 -4.61 1.79
CA THR A 223 -12.62 -3.30 1.34
C THR A 223 -13.14 -2.97 -0.05
N THR A 224 -13.68 -1.77 -0.25
CA THR A 224 -14.19 -1.34 -1.55
C THR A 224 -13.19 -0.46 -2.28
N LEU A 225 -12.45 -1.05 -3.22
CA LEU A 225 -11.47 -0.39 -4.09
C LEU A 225 -11.81 -0.52 -5.59
N SER A 226 -12.87 -1.23 -5.94
CA SER A 226 -13.20 -1.59 -7.33
C SER A 226 -13.47 -0.38 -8.25
N ALA A 227 -13.78 0.79 -7.69
CA ALA A 227 -13.90 2.05 -8.42
C ALA A 227 -12.61 2.88 -8.45
N SER A 228 -11.57 2.47 -7.73
CA SER A 228 -10.36 3.25 -7.49
C SER A 228 -9.20 2.78 -8.34
N ASN A 229 -8.55 3.71 -9.04
CA ASN A 229 -7.23 3.47 -9.57
C ASN A 229 -6.20 3.75 -8.46
N ILE A 230 -5.20 2.89 -8.36
CA ILE A 230 -4.12 2.99 -7.37
C ILE A 230 -2.84 3.37 -8.12
N TYR A 231 -2.19 4.45 -7.69
CA TYR A 231 -0.99 5.00 -8.32
C TYR A 231 0.20 5.01 -7.37
N GLY A 232 1.36 4.58 -7.84
CA GLY A 232 2.62 4.78 -7.12
C GLY A 232 3.04 6.24 -7.10
N GLY A 233 2.98 6.88 -8.27
CA GLY A 233 3.25 8.30 -8.52
C GLY A 233 2.46 8.79 -9.72
N ASN A 234 2.67 10.06 -10.13
CA ASN A 234 1.98 10.59 -11.33
C ASN A 234 2.91 11.21 -12.38
N MET A 235 4.06 11.71 -11.98
CA MET A 235 5.05 12.35 -12.88
C MET A 235 6.20 11.39 -13.21
N ALA A 236 7.40 11.87 -13.45
CA ALA A 236 8.58 11.03 -13.60
C ALA A 236 8.73 10.15 -12.34
N ALA A 237 8.18 8.95 -12.43
CA ALA A 237 8.00 8.05 -11.32
C ALA A 237 8.98 6.88 -11.50
N THR A 238 9.92 6.74 -10.59
CA THR A 238 10.85 5.61 -10.54
C THR A 238 10.87 4.98 -9.16
N GLY A 239 11.04 3.66 -9.10
CA GLY A 239 11.16 2.92 -7.85
C GLY A 239 9.88 2.78 -7.02
N ASN A 240 8.73 3.23 -7.52
CA ASN A 240 7.47 3.08 -6.78
C ASN A 240 7.09 1.60 -6.65
N THR A 241 6.63 1.24 -5.46
CA THR A 241 6.33 -0.14 -5.09
C THR A 241 4.87 -0.31 -4.74
N LEU A 242 4.23 -1.34 -5.31
CA LEU A 242 2.97 -1.89 -4.83
C LEU A 242 3.28 -3.15 -4.04
N SER A 243 2.92 -3.16 -2.75
CA SER A 243 2.97 -4.37 -1.91
C SER A 243 1.57 -4.90 -1.69
N ILE A 244 1.36 -6.18 -1.95
CA ILE A 244 0.09 -6.87 -1.77
C ILE A 244 0.29 -7.89 -0.66
N ASP A 245 -0.14 -7.53 0.54
CA ASP A 245 0.05 -8.29 1.78
C ASP A 245 -1.24 -9.01 2.20
N ALA A 246 -2.33 -8.81 1.45
CA ALA A 246 -3.64 -9.41 1.70
C ALA A 246 -4.18 -10.11 0.46
N LYS A 247 -5.06 -11.10 0.68
CA LYS A 247 -5.88 -11.72 -0.35
C LYS A 247 -7.18 -10.94 -0.59
N ASN A 248 -7.88 -11.30 -1.67
CA ASN A 248 -9.19 -10.75 -2.05
C ASN A 248 -9.20 -9.24 -2.30
N VAL A 249 -8.06 -8.67 -2.68
CA VAL A 249 -8.00 -7.27 -3.10
C VAL A 249 -8.64 -7.12 -4.47
N ALA A 250 -9.60 -6.19 -4.61
CA ALA A 250 -10.22 -5.86 -5.89
C ALA A 250 -10.10 -4.35 -6.17
N ALA A 251 -9.28 -3.98 -7.14
CA ALA A 251 -9.07 -2.60 -7.57
C ALA A 251 -9.51 -2.37 -9.01
N LYS A 252 -9.76 -1.10 -9.40
CA LYS A 252 -10.02 -0.79 -10.81
C LYS A 252 -8.77 -1.02 -11.65
N SER A 253 -7.64 -0.41 -11.26
CA SER A 253 -6.35 -0.62 -11.90
C SER A 253 -5.20 -0.26 -10.95
N VAL A 254 -4.00 -0.68 -11.28
CA VAL A 254 -2.74 -0.27 -10.63
C VAL A 254 -1.84 0.39 -11.67
N ASN A 255 -1.23 1.52 -11.31
CA ASN A 255 -0.57 2.39 -12.27
C ASN A 255 0.69 3.07 -11.69
N LYS A 256 1.71 3.26 -12.53
CA LYS A 256 2.95 3.97 -12.16
C LYS A 256 3.72 3.31 -11.02
N PHE A 257 3.69 1.97 -11.02
CA PHE A 257 4.55 1.15 -10.18
C PHE A 257 5.63 0.50 -11.06
N GLU A 258 6.82 0.35 -10.51
CA GLU A 258 7.90 -0.39 -11.13
C GLU A 258 8.19 -1.69 -10.40
N ASN A 259 7.79 -1.81 -9.13
CA ASN A 259 8.00 -2.99 -8.33
C ASN A 259 6.67 -3.50 -7.77
N TYR A 260 6.46 -4.80 -7.89
CA TYR A 260 5.29 -5.51 -7.38
C TYR A 260 5.76 -6.57 -6.40
N LYS A 261 5.34 -6.45 -5.15
CA LYS A 261 5.68 -7.40 -4.08
C LYS A 261 4.43 -8.07 -3.58
N PHE A 262 4.40 -9.39 -3.63
CA PHE A 262 3.35 -10.20 -3.05
C PHE A 262 3.88 -10.88 -1.80
N LYS A 263 3.23 -10.65 -0.66
CA LYS A 263 3.58 -11.31 0.60
C LYS A 263 2.53 -12.38 0.92
N LEU A 264 2.92 -13.63 0.76
CA LEU A 264 2.09 -14.78 1.12
C LEU A 264 2.24 -14.99 2.62
N ASN A 265 1.23 -14.61 3.37
CA ASN A 265 1.22 -14.70 4.83
C ASN A 265 0.54 -16.00 5.30
N SER A 266 0.48 -16.22 6.61
CA SER A 266 -0.11 -17.44 7.21
C SER A 266 -1.62 -17.61 6.96
N ALA A 267 -2.32 -16.55 6.51
CA ALA A 267 -3.74 -16.62 6.12
C ALA A 267 -3.93 -16.89 4.61
N THR A 268 -2.84 -16.89 3.83
CA THR A 268 -2.88 -17.21 2.40
C THR A 268 -2.91 -18.72 2.21
N ALA A 269 -3.87 -19.21 1.43
CA ALA A 269 -4.01 -20.61 1.09
C ALA A 269 -3.95 -20.84 -0.42
N PHE A 270 -3.62 -22.05 -0.84
CA PHE A 270 -3.71 -22.43 -2.25
C PHE A 270 -5.16 -22.35 -2.72
N GLY A 271 -5.36 -21.78 -3.89
CA GLY A 271 -6.66 -21.39 -4.44
C GLY A 271 -7.04 -19.93 -4.18
N ASP A 272 -6.38 -19.24 -3.28
CA ASP A 272 -6.64 -17.81 -3.03
C ASP A 272 -6.19 -16.93 -4.21
N THR A 273 -6.80 -15.76 -4.31
CA THR A 273 -6.40 -14.68 -5.20
C THR A 273 -5.95 -13.48 -4.38
N MET A 274 -4.77 -12.95 -4.67
CA MET A 274 -4.22 -11.78 -3.98
C MET A 274 -4.83 -10.50 -4.55
N LEU A 275 -4.63 -10.22 -5.84
CA LEU A 275 -5.09 -8.99 -6.50
C LEU A 275 -5.92 -9.29 -7.75
N THR A 276 -7.11 -8.70 -7.82
CA THR A 276 -7.93 -8.65 -9.03
C THR A 276 -8.03 -7.21 -9.51
N VAL A 277 -7.77 -6.97 -10.82
CA VAL A 277 -7.94 -5.67 -11.46
C VAL A 277 -9.01 -5.73 -12.55
N THR A 278 -9.75 -4.63 -12.75
CA THR A 278 -10.72 -4.52 -13.84
C THR A 278 -10.04 -4.07 -15.12
N ASP A 279 -9.23 -3.03 -15.05
CA ASP A 279 -8.46 -2.47 -16.16
C ASP A 279 -6.99 -2.87 -16.02
N ALA A 280 -6.31 -3.14 -17.12
CA ALA A 280 -4.93 -3.65 -17.10
C ALA A 280 -3.90 -2.70 -16.47
N GLY A 281 -4.12 -1.37 -16.50
CA GLY A 281 -3.22 -0.42 -15.87
C GLY A 281 -1.78 -0.51 -16.40
N ASP A 282 -0.81 -0.70 -15.51
CA ASP A 282 0.60 -0.87 -15.89
C ASP A 282 0.87 -2.13 -16.71
N PHE A 283 -0.02 -3.12 -16.63
CA PHE A 283 0.06 -4.37 -17.40
C PHE A 283 -0.50 -4.25 -18.83
N ALA A 284 -0.96 -3.04 -19.23
CA ALA A 284 -1.38 -2.78 -20.60
C ALA A 284 -0.19 -2.54 -21.54
N GLY A 285 -0.44 -2.58 -22.84
CA GLY A 285 0.56 -2.24 -23.86
C GLY A 285 1.74 -3.21 -23.89
N THR A 286 2.93 -2.77 -23.47
CA THR A 286 4.13 -3.61 -23.35
C THR A 286 4.14 -4.41 -22.03
N GLY A 287 3.37 -3.98 -21.02
CA GLY A 287 3.26 -4.64 -19.73
C GLY A 287 4.41 -4.36 -18.78
N VAL A 288 4.40 -5.08 -17.67
CA VAL A 288 5.38 -4.99 -16.57
C VAL A 288 6.54 -5.96 -16.83
N ASP A 289 7.77 -5.54 -16.54
CA ASP A 289 8.92 -6.43 -16.55
C ASP A 289 8.76 -7.50 -15.48
N TRP A 290 8.81 -8.78 -15.88
CA TRP A 290 8.62 -9.91 -14.99
C TRP A 290 9.57 -9.93 -13.80
N SER A 291 10.82 -9.46 -13.99
CA SER A 291 11.83 -9.38 -12.93
C SER A 291 11.45 -8.42 -11.79
N LYS A 292 10.45 -7.56 -12.00
CA LYS A 292 9.92 -6.60 -11.02
C LYS A 292 8.80 -7.18 -10.16
N LEU A 293 8.36 -8.40 -10.47
CA LEU A 293 7.37 -9.15 -9.70
C LEU A 293 8.09 -10.06 -8.72
N THR A 294 7.93 -9.84 -7.44
CA THR A 294 8.57 -10.64 -6.38
C THR A 294 7.55 -11.22 -5.42
N VAL A 295 7.85 -12.39 -4.85
CA VAL A 295 6.98 -13.06 -3.88
C VAL A 295 7.77 -13.39 -2.63
N ASP A 296 7.31 -12.87 -1.49
CA ASP A 296 7.75 -13.30 -0.17
C ASP A 296 6.78 -14.38 0.35
N ARG A 297 7.29 -15.56 0.61
CA ARG A 297 6.54 -16.72 1.08
C ARG A 297 6.99 -17.21 2.45
N THR A 298 7.81 -16.45 3.13
CA THR A 298 8.43 -16.87 4.41
C THR A 298 7.41 -17.23 5.48
N ALA A 299 6.20 -16.67 5.39
CA ALA A 299 5.10 -16.92 6.33
C ALA A 299 4.04 -17.90 5.79
N LEU A 300 4.23 -18.49 4.59
CA LEU A 300 3.32 -19.49 4.07
C LEU A 300 3.38 -20.76 4.93
N SER A 301 2.22 -21.38 5.16
CA SER A 301 2.11 -22.62 5.95
C SER A 301 2.96 -23.77 5.40
N ASP A 302 3.26 -24.76 6.25
CA ASP A 302 3.95 -25.97 5.84
C ASP A 302 3.22 -26.65 4.66
N VAL A 303 3.96 -26.89 3.58
CA VAL A 303 3.46 -27.44 2.33
C VAL A 303 3.74 -28.94 2.17
N SER A 304 4.39 -29.56 3.14
CA SER A 304 4.88 -30.96 3.07
C SER A 304 3.80 -32.01 2.85
N SER A 305 2.55 -31.70 3.19
CA SER A 305 1.39 -32.58 3.00
C SER A 305 0.60 -32.34 1.71
N LEU A 306 1.02 -31.39 0.87
CA LEU A 306 0.32 -31.05 -0.35
C LEU A 306 0.77 -31.97 -1.50
N HIS A 307 -0.16 -32.33 -2.36
CA HIS A 307 0.07 -33.20 -3.51
C HIS A 307 -0.27 -32.48 -4.83
N GLY A 308 0.52 -32.79 -5.86
CA GLY A 308 0.33 -32.31 -7.22
C GLY A 308 0.72 -30.83 -7.42
N ILE A 309 -0.03 -30.13 -8.26
CA ILE A 309 0.21 -28.71 -8.57
C ILE A 309 -0.78 -27.87 -7.79
N GLN A 310 -0.26 -26.99 -6.95
CA GLN A 310 -1.05 -26.04 -6.17
C GLN A 310 -0.77 -24.62 -6.64
N ARG A 311 -1.77 -23.75 -6.66
CA ARG A 311 -1.64 -22.39 -7.17
C ARG A 311 -2.22 -21.35 -6.21
N ILE A 312 -1.55 -20.19 -6.12
CA ILE A 312 -2.07 -18.95 -5.56
C ILE A 312 -2.05 -17.95 -6.71
N THR A 313 -3.20 -17.40 -7.06
CA THR A 313 -3.28 -16.36 -8.09
C THR A 313 -2.80 -15.04 -7.50
N LEU A 314 -1.63 -14.58 -7.93
CA LEU A 314 -1.06 -13.32 -7.48
C LEU A 314 -1.82 -12.13 -8.07
N LEU A 315 -2.07 -12.19 -9.38
CA LEU A 315 -2.75 -11.15 -10.13
C LEU A 315 -3.63 -11.76 -11.19
N LYS A 316 -4.88 -11.32 -11.23
CA LYS A 316 -5.81 -11.62 -12.33
C LYS A 316 -6.61 -10.39 -12.70
N ARG A 317 -7.28 -10.45 -13.84
CA ARG A 317 -8.25 -9.43 -14.26
C ARG A 317 -9.69 -9.99 -14.18
N SER A 318 -10.63 -9.08 -13.98
CA SER A 318 -12.07 -9.41 -14.00
C SER A 318 -12.72 -9.15 -15.35
N ASN A 319 -12.09 -8.35 -16.24
CA ASN A 319 -12.62 -8.00 -17.56
C ASN A 319 -11.88 -8.76 -18.67
N ALA A 320 -12.60 -9.52 -19.49
CA ALA A 320 -12.01 -10.31 -20.57
C ALA A 320 -11.48 -9.50 -21.78
N ALA A 321 -11.76 -8.19 -21.85
CA ALA A 321 -11.35 -7.35 -22.97
C ALA A 321 -9.87 -6.94 -22.97
N ASP A 322 -9.25 -6.87 -21.79
CA ASP A 322 -7.85 -6.43 -21.62
C ASP A 322 -6.97 -7.61 -21.23
N THR A 323 -5.83 -7.79 -21.88
CA THR A 323 -4.81 -8.78 -21.51
C THR A 323 -3.78 -8.18 -20.56
N LEU A 324 -3.45 -8.89 -19.48
CA LEU A 324 -2.28 -8.56 -18.66
C LEU A 324 -1.02 -8.99 -19.42
N LYS A 325 -0.07 -8.09 -19.58
CA LYS A 325 1.17 -8.37 -20.31
C LYS A 325 2.39 -8.25 -19.44
N PHE A 326 3.33 -9.15 -19.65
CA PHE A 326 4.60 -9.19 -18.97
C PHE A 326 5.74 -9.17 -20.00
N GLN A 327 6.70 -8.25 -19.82
CA GLN A 327 7.94 -8.24 -20.60
C GLN A 327 8.94 -9.21 -19.96
N ASN A 328 9.85 -9.74 -20.76
CA ASN A 328 10.96 -10.58 -20.31
C ASN A 328 10.47 -11.74 -19.42
N TYR A 329 9.31 -12.31 -19.79
CA TYR A 329 8.77 -13.43 -19.05
C TYR A 329 9.72 -14.62 -19.14
N GLU A 330 10.22 -15.03 -17.98
CA GLU A 330 10.89 -16.31 -17.78
C GLU A 330 10.27 -16.95 -16.54
N ALA A 331 9.85 -18.20 -16.66
CA ALA A 331 9.42 -18.94 -15.48
C ALA A 331 10.60 -19.01 -14.52
N THR A 332 10.46 -18.41 -13.35
CA THR A 332 11.55 -18.32 -12.37
C THR A 332 11.24 -19.18 -11.15
N GLU A 333 12.24 -19.89 -10.68
CA GLU A 333 12.21 -20.47 -9.35
C GLU A 333 12.28 -19.31 -8.33
N ASN A 334 11.26 -19.18 -7.50
CA ASN A 334 11.21 -18.16 -6.46
C ASN A 334 11.42 -18.78 -5.07
N GLY A 335 12.67 -19.09 -4.78
CA GLY A 335 13.12 -19.58 -3.48
C GLY A 335 13.57 -21.05 -3.50
N THR A 336 14.05 -21.52 -2.36
CA THR A 336 14.58 -22.88 -2.19
C THR A 336 13.48 -23.93 -2.37
N ALA A 337 13.73 -24.89 -3.24
CA ALA A 337 12.98 -26.13 -3.25
C ALA A 337 13.04 -26.77 -1.85
N THR A 338 11.91 -27.21 -1.34
CA THR A 338 11.93 -28.19 -0.25
C THR A 338 12.34 -29.53 -0.82
N GLU A 339 12.63 -30.49 0.03
CA GLU A 339 12.97 -31.83 -0.44
C GLU A 339 11.86 -32.46 -1.31
N THR A 340 10.64 -31.95 -1.25
CA THR A 340 9.46 -32.50 -1.92
C THR A 340 8.71 -31.53 -2.82
N HIS A 341 9.01 -30.23 -2.76
CA HIS A 341 8.26 -29.21 -3.49
C HIS A 341 9.16 -28.11 -4.06
N GLU A 342 8.84 -27.66 -5.26
CA GLU A 342 9.43 -26.48 -5.90
C GLU A 342 8.40 -25.37 -6.04
N PHE A 343 8.81 -24.13 -5.74
CA PHE A 343 8.02 -22.95 -6.01
C PHE A 343 8.48 -22.26 -7.29
N GLY A 344 7.52 -21.82 -8.08
CA GLY A 344 7.78 -21.04 -9.26
C GLY A 344 6.77 -19.92 -9.43
N LEU A 345 7.18 -18.88 -10.17
CA LEU A 345 6.29 -17.84 -10.69
C LEU A 345 5.99 -18.15 -12.15
N MET A 346 4.72 -18.14 -12.51
CA MET A 346 4.26 -18.46 -13.86
C MET A 346 3.14 -17.51 -14.30
N THR A 347 3.07 -17.26 -15.61
CA THR A 347 1.83 -16.83 -16.22
C THR A 347 1.02 -18.04 -16.67
N ASP A 348 -0.28 -17.97 -16.56
CA ASP A 348 -1.16 -18.89 -17.27
C ASP A 348 -1.37 -18.32 -18.68
N THR A 349 -0.94 -19.07 -19.71
CA THR A 349 -1.00 -18.63 -21.11
C THR A 349 -2.43 -18.49 -21.63
N ASP A 350 -3.38 -19.16 -21.00
CA ASP A 350 -4.79 -19.14 -21.43
C ASP A 350 -5.58 -18.03 -20.74
N THR A 351 -5.17 -17.59 -19.56
CA THR A 351 -5.90 -16.62 -18.71
C THR A 351 -5.14 -15.32 -18.50
N ASP A 352 -3.88 -15.21 -18.91
CA ASP A 352 -2.98 -14.06 -18.66
C ASP A 352 -2.88 -13.69 -17.17
N GLU A 353 -2.89 -14.67 -16.28
CA GLU A 353 -2.77 -14.51 -14.84
C GLU A 353 -1.33 -14.70 -14.38
N ALA A 354 -0.88 -13.92 -13.39
CA ALA A 354 0.35 -14.20 -12.67
C ALA A 354 0.07 -15.11 -11.47
N ASN A 355 0.76 -16.22 -11.38
CA ASN A 355 0.55 -17.23 -10.36
C ASN A 355 1.85 -17.58 -9.63
N ALA A 356 1.77 -17.75 -8.30
CA ALA A 356 2.72 -18.51 -7.55
C ALA A 356 2.27 -19.98 -7.57
N VAL A 357 3.15 -20.85 -8.03
CA VAL A 357 2.83 -22.27 -8.23
C VAL A 357 3.77 -23.12 -7.37
N LEU A 358 3.18 -24.01 -6.62
CA LEU A 358 3.88 -25.07 -5.91
C LEU A 358 3.76 -26.34 -6.73
N PHE A 359 4.89 -26.92 -7.07
CA PHE A 359 4.98 -28.24 -7.71
C PHE A 359 5.45 -29.25 -6.68
N GLU A 360 4.70 -30.33 -6.53
CA GLU A 360 5.21 -31.52 -5.87
C GLU A 360 6.30 -32.13 -6.78
N VAL A 361 7.52 -32.25 -6.25
CA VAL A 361 8.64 -32.88 -6.94
C VAL A 361 8.88 -34.25 -6.36
N SER A 362 8.98 -35.25 -7.26
CA SER A 362 9.39 -36.56 -6.88
C SER A 362 10.89 -36.59 -6.56
N ARG A 363 11.27 -37.14 -5.42
CA ARG A 363 12.68 -37.40 -5.12
C ARG A 363 13.20 -38.48 -6.05
N PHE A 364 14.30 -38.15 -6.73
CA PHE A 364 15.02 -39.13 -7.53
C PHE A 364 16.13 -39.78 -6.69
N LYS A 365 16.04 -41.04 -6.45
CA LYS A 365 17.11 -41.83 -5.83
C LYS A 365 17.70 -42.76 -6.87
N GLY A 366 18.83 -42.38 -7.46
CA GLY A 366 19.44 -43.11 -8.54
C GLY A 366 18.65 -42.95 -9.86
N SER A 367 18.45 -44.01 -10.62
CA SER A 367 17.68 -44.02 -11.86
C SER A 367 16.18 -44.25 -11.68
N GLU A 368 15.68 -44.25 -10.45
CA GLU A 368 14.28 -44.51 -10.14
C GLU A 368 13.58 -43.25 -9.62
N VAL A 369 12.40 -43.00 -10.13
CA VAL A 369 11.47 -42.00 -9.58
C VAL A 369 10.83 -42.63 -8.35
N ALA A 370 11.30 -42.28 -7.16
CA ALA A 370 10.64 -42.66 -5.92
C ALA A 370 9.77 -41.52 -5.42
N TYR A 371 8.48 -41.69 -5.46
CA TYR A 371 7.59 -40.88 -4.62
C TYR A 371 7.84 -41.33 -3.17
N ASP A 372 8.61 -40.58 -2.46
CA ASP A 372 8.91 -40.58 -1.02
C ASP A 372 8.42 -41.84 -0.23
N GLY A 373 8.87 -43.02 -0.64
CA GLY A 373 8.57 -44.30 0.03
C GLY A 373 7.12 -44.78 -0.03
N THR A 374 6.20 -44.02 -0.60
CA THR A 374 4.84 -44.50 -0.89
C THR A 374 4.77 -44.94 -2.34
N THR A 375 4.59 -46.22 -2.54
CA THR A 375 4.20 -46.77 -3.84
C THR A 375 2.76 -46.33 -4.08
N GLU A 376 2.54 -45.15 -4.61
CA GLU A 376 1.22 -44.79 -5.12
C GLU A 376 1.00 -45.57 -6.41
N THR A 377 0.22 -46.61 -6.29
CA THR A 377 -0.35 -47.29 -7.43
C THR A 377 -1.41 -46.36 -8.02
N TYR A 378 -1.08 -45.65 -9.08
CA TYR A 378 -2.06 -44.86 -9.83
C TYR A 378 -3.03 -45.78 -10.56
N ALA A 379 -3.94 -46.37 -9.82
CA ALA A 379 -5.08 -47.09 -10.38
C ALA A 379 -6.10 -46.02 -10.81
N GLY A 380 -6.16 -45.75 -12.11
CA GLY A 380 -7.16 -44.88 -12.70
C GLY A 380 -6.75 -43.40 -12.86
N ALA A 381 -5.54 -43.12 -13.33
CA ALA A 381 -5.07 -41.76 -13.67
C ALA A 381 -5.68 -41.25 -14.99
N TYR A 382 -7.00 -41.20 -15.09
CA TYR A 382 -7.66 -40.50 -16.19
C TYR A 382 -7.45 -38.99 -16.03
N GLY A 383 -6.77 -38.36 -16.99
CA GLY A 383 -6.60 -36.88 -17.06
C GLY A 383 -5.47 -36.29 -16.24
N LYS A 384 -4.48 -37.11 -15.81
CA LYS A 384 -3.23 -36.60 -15.21
C LYS A 384 -2.08 -36.72 -16.19
N GLU A 385 -1.28 -35.68 -16.30
CA GLU A 385 -0.01 -35.75 -17.03
C GLU A 385 1.01 -36.54 -16.21
N LEU A 386 1.71 -37.47 -16.87
CA LEU A 386 2.73 -38.33 -16.26
C LEU A 386 4.08 -37.98 -16.87
N TYR A 387 5.06 -37.66 -16.06
CA TYR A 387 6.40 -37.31 -16.50
C TYR A 387 7.42 -38.34 -16.01
N GLY A 388 8.21 -38.88 -16.88
CA GLY A 388 9.38 -39.69 -16.54
C GLY A 388 10.54 -38.87 -16.00
N GLY A 389 10.51 -37.60 -16.25
CA GLY A 389 11.38 -36.54 -15.71
C GLY A 389 10.83 -35.21 -16.14
N LEU A 390 10.69 -34.29 -15.21
CA LEU A 390 10.28 -32.91 -15.48
C LEU A 390 11.39 -32.00 -14.99
N SER A 391 12.07 -31.34 -15.92
CA SER A 391 12.98 -30.25 -15.58
C SER A 391 12.27 -28.92 -15.78
N ARG A 392 12.24 -28.10 -14.73
CA ARG A 392 11.81 -26.72 -14.76
C ARG A 392 12.91 -25.88 -14.12
N TYR A 393 12.98 -24.59 -14.46
CA TYR A 393 13.92 -23.65 -13.86
C TYR A 393 15.42 -24.00 -14.01
N GLY A 394 15.80 -24.69 -15.09
CA GLY A 394 17.19 -24.99 -15.38
C GLY A 394 17.77 -26.23 -14.66
N HIS A 395 16.97 -26.97 -13.92
CA HIS A 395 17.41 -28.26 -13.34
C HIS A 395 17.56 -29.32 -14.42
N THR A 396 18.50 -30.22 -14.23
CA THR A 396 18.73 -31.36 -15.13
C THR A 396 18.19 -32.63 -14.53
N THR A 397 17.34 -33.34 -15.29
CA THR A 397 16.86 -34.68 -14.92
C THR A 397 17.40 -35.72 -15.91
N THR A 398 18.10 -36.71 -15.41
CA THR A 398 18.69 -37.76 -16.26
C THR A 398 18.44 -39.15 -15.67
N GLY A 399 18.29 -40.15 -16.56
CA GLY A 399 18.27 -41.57 -16.19
C GLY A 399 17.04 -42.01 -15.39
N ASN A 400 15.93 -41.29 -15.48
CA ASN A 400 14.71 -41.60 -14.75
C ASN A 400 13.89 -42.70 -15.45
N THR A 401 13.30 -43.59 -14.68
CA THR A 401 12.38 -44.60 -15.17
C THR A 401 11.03 -44.45 -14.50
N LEU A 402 10.00 -44.17 -15.28
CA LEU A 402 8.61 -44.13 -14.82
C LEU A 402 7.93 -45.46 -15.23
N THR A 403 7.50 -46.21 -14.26
CA THR A 403 6.72 -47.43 -14.50
C THR A 403 5.27 -47.20 -14.11
N VAL A 404 4.37 -47.32 -15.07
CA VAL A 404 2.93 -47.16 -14.85
C VAL A 404 2.29 -48.54 -15.05
N THR A 405 1.61 -49.04 -14.02
CA THR A 405 0.88 -50.29 -14.07
C THR A 405 -0.61 -50.07 -13.87
N GLY A 406 -1.43 -50.86 -14.54
CA GLY A 406 -2.88 -50.86 -14.30
C GLY A 406 -3.65 -49.76 -15.03
N LEU A 407 -3.17 -49.22 -16.16
CA LEU A 407 -3.94 -48.38 -17.05
C LEU A 407 -5.14 -49.18 -17.61
N ARG A 408 -6.34 -48.70 -17.32
CA ARG A 408 -7.57 -49.17 -17.96
C ARG A 408 -8.21 -48.04 -18.73
#